data_929f25f3097bd4b965ae7bdb1ec83850
#
_entry.id   929f25f3097bd4b965ae7bdb1ec83850
#
_cell.length_a   1.000
_cell.length_b   1.000
_cell.length_c   1.000
_cell.angle_alpha   90.00
_cell.angle_beta   90.00
_cell.angle_gamma   90.00
#
_symmetry.space_group_name_H-M   'P 1'
#
loop_
_entity.id
_entity.type
_entity.pdbx_description
1 polymer ?
#
loop_
_entity_poly.entity_id
_entity_poly.type
_entity_poly.pdbx_seq_one_letter_code
_entity_poly.pdbx_strand_id
1 'polypeptide(L)'
;MTENCLFCKIISGEIPSKRVYEDDYVYAFLDIYPASEGHTLVTPKKHYNSFTDMDPEDVARLFEAARKITAAVEKAFSAEGSNIGINNGEVAGQEVPHVHVHVIPRKKGDGGRGIKSIVWTEPDRTNLNDVAEKIRKSLKETERPQVTIPG
;
A
#
# COMPACT_ATOMS: atom_id res chain seq x y z
N MET A 1 18.32 1.86 -5.43
CA MET A 1 18.93 3.18 -5.55
C MET A 1 17.88 4.17 -6.02
N THR A 2 17.79 5.29 -5.33
CA THR A 2 16.76 6.30 -5.56
C THR A 2 16.87 7.01 -6.92
N GLU A 3 18.06 7.04 -7.49
CA GLU A 3 18.34 7.72 -8.76
C GLU A 3 17.58 7.17 -9.96
N ASN A 4 17.24 5.89 -9.95
CA ASN A 4 16.47 5.24 -11.01
C ASN A 4 15.01 5.01 -10.63
N CYS A 5 14.56 5.51 -9.48
CA CYS A 5 13.20 5.30 -9.02
C CYS A 5 12.27 6.35 -9.59
N LEU A 6 11.28 5.90 -10.36
CA LEU A 6 10.24 6.78 -10.93
C LEU A 6 9.54 7.60 -9.84
N PHE A 7 9.14 6.96 -8.74
CA PHE A 7 8.41 7.66 -7.68
C PHE A 7 9.30 8.61 -6.89
N CYS A 8 10.56 8.29 -6.67
CA CYS A 8 11.52 9.24 -6.09
C CYS A 8 11.64 10.50 -6.96
N LYS A 9 11.67 10.35 -8.27
CA LYS A 9 11.71 11.47 -9.23
C LYS A 9 10.43 12.29 -9.22
N ILE A 10 9.29 11.65 -9.05
CA ILE A 10 8.00 12.32 -8.90
C ILE A 10 7.98 13.13 -7.60
N ILE A 11 8.41 12.52 -6.49
CA ILE A 11 8.45 13.15 -5.17
C ILE A 11 9.38 14.38 -5.17
N SER A 12 10.50 14.29 -5.86
CA SER A 12 11.46 15.41 -5.96
C SER A 12 11.01 16.51 -6.92
N GLY A 13 9.97 16.27 -7.71
CA GLY A 13 9.49 17.23 -8.71
C GLY A 13 10.22 17.13 -10.06
N GLU A 14 11.16 16.21 -10.20
CA GLU A 14 11.88 16.00 -11.47
C GLU A 14 10.94 15.50 -12.58
N ILE A 15 9.98 14.66 -12.22
CA ILE A 15 8.92 14.19 -13.12
C ILE A 15 7.60 14.78 -12.64
N PRO A 16 6.80 15.40 -13.50
CA PRO A 16 5.52 15.98 -13.10
C PRO A 16 4.50 14.92 -12.70
N SER A 17 3.63 15.28 -11.76
CA SER A 17 2.54 14.44 -11.30
C SER A 17 1.34 15.29 -10.92
N LYS A 18 0.18 14.67 -10.76
CA LYS A 18 -1.02 15.33 -10.25
C LYS A 18 -1.12 15.07 -8.74
N ARG A 19 -0.43 15.91 -7.99
CA ARG A 19 -0.37 15.81 -6.52
C ARG A 19 -1.74 15.98 -5.89
N VAL A 20 -2.06 15.09 -4.94
CA VAL A 20 -3.28 15.10 -4.15
C VAL A 20 -3.00 15.55 -2.72
N TYR A 21 -1.88 15.11 -2.15
CA TYR A 21 -1.53 15.37 -0.76
C TYR A 21 -0.01 15.29 -0.59
N GLU A 22 0.50 16.10 0.32
CA GLU A 22 1.92 16.05 0.69
C GLU A 22 2.11 16.52 2.12
N ASP A 23 2.93 15.81 2.87
CA ASP A 23 3.49 16.26 4.15
C ASP A 23 4.99 15.93 4.17
N ASP A 24 5.63 16.02 5.33
CA ASP A 24 7.08 15.77 5.45
C ASP A 24 7.46 14.32 5.13
N TYR A 25 6.54 13.37 5.23
CA TYR A 25 6.82 11.94 5.14
C TYR A 25 6.10 11.22 4.01
N VAL A 26 5.03 11.80 3.48
CA VAL A 26 4.12 11.14 2.53
C VAL A 26 3.85 12.04 1.35
N TYR A 27 3.79 11.44 0.18
CA TYR A 27 3.40 12.10 -1.06
C TYR A 27 2.33 11.26 -1.77
N ALA A 28 1.26 11.90 -2.18
CA ALA A 28 0.17 11.20 -2.87
C ALA A 28 -0.19 11.91 -4.17
N PHE A 29 -0.45 11.14 -5.21
CA PHE A 29 -0.73 11.64 -6.55
C PHE A 29 -1.64 10.68 -7.30
N LEU A 30 -2.28 11.18 -8.34
CA LEU A 30 -3.20 10.36 -9.14
C LEU A 30 -2.43 9.32 -9.96
N ASP A 31 -2.99 8.12 -10.05
CA ASP A 31 -2.55 7.13 -11.02
C ASP A 31 -2.97 7.61 -12.41
N ILE A 32 -2.03 7.69 -13.36
CA ILE A 32 -2.32 8.14 -14.72
C ILE A 32 -2.97 7.05 -15.59
N TYR A 33 -2.99 5.82 -15.10
CA TYR A 33 -3.74 4.69 -15.68
C TYR A 33 -4.77 4.19 -14.66
N PRO A 34 -5.76 5.03 -14.29
CA PRO A 34 -6.62 4.74 -13.15
C PRO A 34 -7.55 3.56 -13.38
N ALA A 35 -7.77 2.75 -12.34
CA ALA A 35 -8.78 1.71 -12.34
C ALA A 35 -10.20 2.29 -12.23
N SER A 36 -10.31 3.45 -11.57
CA SER A 36 -11.55 4.23 -11.49
C SER A 36 -11.18 5.71 -11.31
N GLU A 37 -12.14 6.59 -11.56
CA GLU A 37 -11.93 8.03 -11.38
C GLU A 37 -11.58 8.34 -9.91
N GLY A 38 -10.43 8.96 -9.70
CA GLY A 38 -9.94 9.25 -8.36
C GLY A 38 -8.96 8.23 -7.79
N HIS A 39 -8.57 7.22 -8.56
CA HIS A 39 -7.56 6.25 -8.16
C HIS A 39 -6.26 7.00 -7.79
N THR A 40 -5.89 6.94 -6.53
CA THR A 40 -4.77 7.68 -5.95
C THR A 40 -3.71 6.70 -5.45
N LEU A 41 -2.45 7.07 -5.63
CA LEU A 41 -1.29 6.37 -5.09
C LEU A 41 -0.75 7.16 -3.91
N VAL A 42 -0.54 6.49 -2.77
CA VAL A 42 0.00 7.09 -1.55
C VAL A 42 1.35 6.48 -1.28
N THR A 43 2.40 7.29 -1.26
CA THR A 43 3.79 6.81 -1.17
C THR A 43 4.51 7.39 0.03
N PRO A 44 5.39 6.62 0.69
CA PRO A 44 6.34 7.22 1.61
C PRO A 44 7.37 8.04 0.81
N LYS A 45 7.78 9.19 1.32
CA LYS A 45 8.84 9.97 0.69
C LYS A 45 10.19 9.25 0.75
N LYS A 46 10.46 8.57 1.86
CA LYS A 46 11.63 7.71 1.98
C LYS A 46 11.45 6.50 1.06
N HIS A 47 12.51 6.14 0.34
CA HIS A 47 12.47 5.01 -0.58
C HIS A 47 12.50 3.68 0.18
N TYR A 48 11.50 2.84 -0.09
CA TYR A 48 11.45 1.44 0.35
C TYR A 48 11.01 0.60 -0.84
N ASN A 49 11.73 -0.45 -1.15
CA ASN A 49 11.33 -1.40 -2.21
C ASN A 49 10.14 -2.26 -1.77
N SER A 50 10.14 -2.68 -0.51
CA SER A 50 9.18 -3.64 0.03
C SER A 50 8.50 -3.08 1.28
N PHE A 51 7.21 -3.38 1.41
CA PHE A 51 6.43 -3.04 2.59
C PHE A 51 7.05 -3.62 3.87
N THR A 52 7.61 -4.83 3.78
CA THR A 52 8.21 -5.52 4.93
C THR A 52 9.53 -4.89 5.40
N ASP A 53 10.14 -4.03 4.59
CA ASP A 53 11.37 -3.31 4.95
C ASP A 53 11.11 -1.98 5.67
N MET A 54 9.86 -1.53 5.69
CA MET A 54 9.52 -0.21 6.23
C MET A 54 9.71 -0.13 7.74
N ASP A 55 10.20 1.03 8.20
CA ASP A 55 10.21 1.35 9.63
C ASP A 55 8.78 1.53 10.14
N PRO A 56 8.48 1.09 11.38
CA PRO A 56 7.12 1.17 11.94
C PRO A 56 6.49 2.56 11.91
N GLU A 57 7.28 3.62 12.17
CA GLU A 57 6.79 5.00 12.14
C GLU A 57 6.33 5.39 10.73
N ASP A 58 7.07 4.95 9.71
CA ASP A 58 6.72 5.26 8.32
C ASP A 58 5.48 4.48 7.86
N VAL A 59 5.30 3.25 8.35
CA VAL A 59 4.06 2.48 8.13
C VAL A 59 2.87 3.25 8.70
N ALA A 60 2.99 3.73 9.94
CA ALA A 60 1.93 4.47 10.62
C ALA A 60 1.56 5.76 9.85
N ARG A 61 2.57 6.51 9.42
CA ARG A 61 2.37 7.75 8.66
C ARG A 61 1.73 7.49 7.31
N LEU A 62 2.18 6.47 6.62
CA LEU A 62 1.66 6.09 5.31
C LEU A 62 0.18 5.73 5.38
N PHE A 63 -0.21 4.87 6.32
CA PHE A 63 -1.59 4.41 6.44
C PHE A 63 -2.51 5.47 7.04
N GLU A 64 -2.02 6.36 7.90
CA GLU A 64 -2.84 7.49 8.36
C GLU A 64 -3.12 8.45 7.20
N ALA A 65 -2.15 8.72 6.35
CA ALA A 65 -2.37 9.50 5.13
C ALA A 65 -3.35 8.80 4.20
N ALA A 66 -3.20 7.50 4.00
CA ALA A 66 -4.12 6.71 3.17
C ALA A 66 -5.56 6.77 3.69
N ARG A 67 -5.76 6.74 5.01
CA ARG A 67 -7.09 6.88 5.63
C ARG A 67 -7.72 8.23 5.28
N LYS A 68 -6.99 9.31 5.46
CA LYS A 68 -7.47 10.67 5.15
C LYS A 68 -7.82 10.82 3.67
N ILE A 69 -6.94 10.33 2.82
CA ILE A 69 -7.11 10.40 1.36
C ILE A 69 -8.32 9.57 0.92
N THR A 70 -8.49 8.39 1.49
CA THR A 70 -9.65 7.54 1.21
C THR A 70 -10.96 8.26 1.51
N ALA A 71 -11.05 8.88 2.68
CA ALA A 71 -12.24 9.65 3.06
C ALA A 71 -12.50 10.81 2.08
N ALA A 72 -11.44 11.52 1.69
CA ALA A 72 -11.54 12.64 0.75
C ALA A 72 -11.96 12.18 -0.66
N VAL A 73 -11.38 11.08 -1.14
CA VAL A 73 -11.68 10.52 -2.47
C VAL A 73 -13.11 10.01 -2.53
N GLU A 74 -13.56 9.28 -1.51
CA GLU A 74 -14.94 8.79 -1.44
C GLU A 74 -15.93 9.96 -1.47
N LYS A 75 -15.65 11.02 -0.73
CA LYS A 75 -16.50 12.22 -0.71
C LYS A 75 -16.47 12.94 -2.05
N ALA A 76 -15.30 13.16 -2.62
CA ALA A 76 -15.13 13.91 -3.86
C ALA A 76 -15.84 13.28 -5.05
N PHE A 77 -15.89 11.95 -5.11
CA PHE A 77 -16.48 11.22 -6.23
C PHE A 77 -17.79 10.52 -5.87
N SER A 78 -18.34 10.79 -4.69
CA SER A 78 -19.55 10.13 -4.20
C SER A 78 -19.45 8.61 -4.29
N ALA A 79 -18.27 8.08 -3.95
CA ALA A 79 -18.01 6.65 -3.95
C ALA A 79 -18.66 5.99 -2.73
N GLU A 80 -19.20 4.80 -2.94
CA GLU A 80 -19.89 4.04 -1.89
C GLU A 80 -18.93 3.16 -1.09
N GLY A 81 -17.71 3.02 -1.56
CA GLY A 81 -16.65 2.27 -0.92
C GLY A 81 -15.33 2.44 -1.64
N SER A 82 -14.31 1.71 -1.21
CA SER A 82 -12.98 1.76 -1.81
C SER A 82 -12.23 0.46 -1.58
N ASN A 83 -11.28 0.18 -2.47
CA ASN A 83 -10.26 -0.83 -2.22
C ASN A 83 -8.96 -0.12 -1.88
N ILE A 84 -8.32 -0.56 -0.82
CA ILE A 84 -7.07 0.00 -0.32
C ILE A 84 -6.07 -1.15 -0.20
N GLY A 85 -4.91 -1.03 -0.82
CA GLY A 85 -3.95 -2.11 -0.75
C GLY A 85 -2.61 -1.80 -1.38
N ILE A 86 -1.66 -2.67 -1.09
CA ILE A 86 -0.29 -2.63 -1.61
C ILE A 86 -0.06 -3.92 -2.39
N ASN A 87 0.53 -3.80 -3.58
CA ASN A 87 1.14 -4.94 -4.25
C ASN A 87 2.57 -5.06 -3.74
N ASN A 88 2.83 -6.06 -2.91
CA ASN A 88 4.14 -6.25 -2.32
C ASN A 88 4.89 -7.34 -3.07
N GLY A 89 5.87 -6.93 -3.87
CA GLY A 89 6.64 -7.81 -4.73
C GLY A 89 6.11 -7.89 -6.15
N GLU A 90 6.99 -8.18 -7.08
CA GLU A 90 6.71 -8.23 -8.51
C GLU A 90 5.64 -9.27 -8.85
N VAL A 91 5.70 -10.45 -8.22
CA VAL A 91 4.73 -11.54 -8.43
C VAL A 91 3.31 -11.14 -8.00
N ALA A 92 3.20 -10.17 -7.10
CA ALA A 92 1.90 -9.64 -6.63
C ALA A 92 1.43 -8.42 -7.43
N GLY A 93 2.15 -8.03 -8.48
CA GLY A 93 1.78 -6.92 -9.35
C GLY A 93 2.45 -5.59 -9.06
N GLN A 94 3.51 -5.59 -8.24
CA GLN A 94 4.27 -4.37 -8.00
C GLN A 94 5.07 -3.99 -9.25
N GLU A 95 4.64 -2.95 -9.93
CA GLU A 95 5.29 -2.47 -11.17
C GLU A 95 6.45 -1.51 -10.88
N VAL A 96 6.33 -0.69 -9.84
CA VAL A 96 7.36 0.26 -9.44
C VAL A 96 7.96 -0.17 -8.10
N PRO A 97 9.29 -0.36 -8.02
CA PRO A 97 9.95 -0.82 -6.79
C PRO A 97 10.12 0.31 -5.76
N HIS A 98 9.03 0.90 -5.37
CA HIS A 98 8.88 1.91 -4.33
C HIS A 98 7.48 1.71 -3.73
N VAL A 99 7.40 1.43 -2.45
CA VAL A 99 6.14 1.12 -1.78
C VAL A 99 5.08 2.19 -2.09
N HIS A 100 3.89 1.75 -2.47
CA HIS A 100 2.76 2.64 -2.70
C HIS A 100 1.45 1.94 -2.39
N VAL A 101 0.57 2.67 -1.74
CA VAL A 101 -0.78 2.23 -1.41
C VAL A 101 -1.72 2.69 -2.51
N HIS A 102 -2.44 1.74 -3.11
CA HIS A 102 -3.53 2.07 -4.02
C HIS A 102 -4.77 2.43 -3.21
N VAL A 103 -5.40 3.54 -3.54
CA VAL A 103 -6.72 3.92 -3.05
C VAL A 103 -7.64 4.00 -4.27
N ILE A 104 -8.52 3.04 -4.40
CA ILE A 104 -9.41 2.90 -5.57
C ILE A 104 -10.86 3.09 -5.13
N PRO A 105 -11.49 4.23 -5.47
CA PRO A 105 -12.89 4.42 -5.13
C PRO A 105 -13.79 3.49 -5.94
N ARG A 106 -14.85 3.02 -5.29
CA ARG A 106 -15.76 2.03 -5.86
C ARG A 106 -17.21 2.51 -5.81
N LYS A 107 -17.95 2.17 -6.84
CA LYS A 107 -19.38 2.45 -6.95
C LYS A 107 -20.13 1.16 -7.27
N LYS A 108 -21.37 1.08 -6.80
CA LYS A 108 -22.27 -0.03 -7.10
C LYS A 108 -22.42 -0.16 -8.62
N GLY A 109 -22.26 -1.36 -9.14
CA GLY A 109 -22.40 -1.62 -10.58
C GLY A 109 -21.20 -1.24 -11.42
N ASP A 110 -20.05 -0.94 -10.82
CA ASP A 110 -18.82 -0.57 -11.55
C ASP A 110 -18.12 -1.75 -12.24
N GLY A 111 -18.63 -2.97 -12.08
CA GLY A 111 -18.07 -4.18 -12.70
C GLY A 111 -16.85 -4.73 -11.98
N GLY A 112 -16.38 -4.08 -10.94
CA GLY A 112 -15.22 -4.53 -10.19
C GLY A 112 -15.56 -5.57 -9.12
N ARG A 113 -14.52 -6.16 -8.54
CA ARG A 113 -14.62 -7.20 -7.52
C ARG A 113 -13.81 -6.83 -6.29
N GLY A 114 -13.90 -7.64 -5.25
CA GLY A 114 -13.14 -7.45 -4.02
C GLY A 114 -11.74 -8.07 -4.08
N ILE A 115 -10.97 -7.84 -3.03
CA ILE A 115 -9.55 -8.25 -2.96
C ILE A 115 -9.36 -9.77 -3.06
N LYS A 116 -10.33 -10.57 -2.63
CA LYS A 116 -10.27 -12.04 -2.73
C LYS A 116 -10.23 -12.53 -4.18
N SER A 117 -10.59 -11.67 -5.14
CA SER A 117 -10.61 -12.01 -6.56
C SER A 117 -9.28 -11.78 -7.28
N ILE A 118 -8.24 -11.38 -6.55
CA ILE A 118 -6.90 -11.14 -7.11
C ILE A 118 -6.24 -12.45 -7.51
N VAL A 119 -6.49 -13.52 -6.75
CA VAL A 119 -5.88 -14.82 -6.95
C VAL A 119 -6.97 -15.89 -6.99
N TRP A 120 -6.88 -16.81 -7.98
CA TRP A 120 -7.75 -17.96 -8.10
C TRP A 120 -6.96 -19.23 -7.82
N THR A 121 -6.99 -19.67 -6.56
CA THR A 121 -6.40 -20.93 -6.11
C THR A 121 -7.46 -21.70 -5.33
N GLU A 122 -7.24 -22.98 -5.15
CA GLU A 122 -8.11 -23.83 -4.33
C GLU A 122 -7.31 -24.36 -3.13
N PRO A 123 -7.03 -23.48 -2.13
CA PRO A 123 -6.27 -23.93 -0.97
C PRO A 123 -7.08 -24.91 -0.13
N ASP A 124 -6.37 -25.84 0.53
CA ASP A 124 -6.96 -26.75 1.49
C ASP A 124 -7.54 -25.96 2.67
N ARG A 125 -8.79 -26.19 2.99
CA ARG A 125 -9.48 -25.53 4.12
C ARG A 125 -9.61 -26.43 5.35
N THR A 126 -9.11 -27.67 5.28
CA THR A 126 -9.19 -28.63 6.38
C THR A 126 -7.99 -28.54 7.33
N ASN A 127 -6.91 -27.83 6.93
CA ASN A 127 -5.67 -27.73 7.68
C ASN A 127 -5.44 -26.34 8.29
N LEU A 128 -6.49 -25.58 8.55
CA LEU A 128 -6.36 -24.18 9.01
C LEU A 128 -5.61 -24.03 10.33
N ASN A 129 -5.75 -24.99 11.25
CA ASN A 129 -5.00 -24.97 12.51
C ASN A 129 -3.50 -25.08 12.28
N ASP A 130 -3.07 -25.96 11.38
CA ASP A 130 -1.65 -26.12 11.03
C ASP A 130 -1.10 -24.88 10.33
N VAL A 131 -1.88 -24.29 9.45
CA VAL A 131 -1.53 -23.05 8.76
C VAL A 131 -1.33 -21.91 9.77
N ALA A 132 -2.26 -21.74 10.69
CA ALA A 132 -2.17 -20.71 11.73
C ALA A 132 -0.93 -20.91 12.61
N GLU A 133 -0.64 -22.15 13.00
CA GLU A 133 0.55 -22.48 13.80
C GLU A 133 1.84 -22.15 13.07
N LYS A 134 1.92 -22.47 11.80
CA LYS A 134 3.06 -22.17 10.96
C LYS A 134 3.34 -20.65 10.88
N ILE A 135 2.28 -19.86 10.76
CA ILE A 135 2.38 -18.39 10.73
C ILE A 135 2.83 -17.86 12.10
N ARG A 136 2.22 -18.34 13.20
CA ARG A 136 2.61 -17.92 14.56
C ARG A 136 4.08 -18.20 14.85
N LYS A 137 4.57 -19.37 14.41
CA LYS A 137 5.98 -19.73 14.56
C LYS A 137 6.89 -18.76 13.80
N SER A 138 6.53 -18.45 12.55
CA SER A 138 7.31 -17.51 11.73
C SER A 138 7.29 -16.10 12.31
N LEU A 139 6.18 -15.67 12.91
CA LEU A 139 6.09 -14.35 13.57
C LEU A 139 7.08 -14.22 14.74
N LYS A 140 7.26 -15.27 15.53
CA LYS A 140 8.25 -15.27 16.63
C LYS A 140 9.69 -15.15 16.10
N GLU A 141 9.97 -15.76 14.95
CA GLU A 141 11.30 -15.72 14.33
C GLU A 141 11.61 -14.35 13.72
N THR A 142 10.58 -13.59 13.31
CA THR A 142 10.73 -12.26 12.71
C THR A 142 10.68 -11.12 13.71
N GLU A 143 10.27 -11.37 14.96
CA GLU A 143 10.29 -10.34 16.00
C GLU A 143 11.75 -9.96 16.28
N ARG A 144 12.07 -8.67 16.09
CA ARG A 144 13.37 -8.13 16.47
C ARG A 144 13.47 -8.23 18.01
N PRO A 145 14.58 -8.76 18.56
CA PRO A 145 14.75 -8.76 20.00
C PRO A 145 14.63 -7.32 20.51
N GLN A 146 13.77 -7.12 21.53
CA GLN A 146 13.71 -5.84 22.19
C GLN A 146 15.06 -5.57 22.83
N VAL A 147 15.71 -4.49 22.35
CA VAL A 147 16.93 -4.02 23.00
C VAL A 147 16.49 -3.45 24.35
N THR A 148 16.68 -4.21 25.40
CA THR A 148 16.58 -3.68 26.77
C THR A 148 17.76 -2.74 26.95
N ILE A 149 17.49 -1.43 26.91
CA ILE A 149 18.51 -0.45 27.29
C ILE A 149 18.67 -0.61 28.81
N PRO A 150 19.87 -1.01 29.29
CA PRO A 150 20.09 -1.05 30.74
C PRO A 150 19.96 0.39 31.27
N GLY A 151 19.10 0.58 32.26
CA GLY A 151 18.89 1.84 32.96
C GLY A 151 20.11 2.27 33.77
#